data_c74caf88b8a1d42f0ddb2bdbe283370d
#
_entry.id   c74caf88b8a1d42f0ddb2bdbe283370d
#
_cell.length_a   1.000
_cell.length_b   1.000
_cell.length_c   1.000
_cell.angle_alpha   90.00
_cell.angle_beta   90.00
_cell.angle_gamma   90.00
#
_symmetry.space_group_name_H-M   'P 1'
#
loop_
_entity.id
_entity.type
_entity.pdbx_description
1 polymer ?
#
loop_
_entity_poly.entity_id
_entity_poly.type
_entity_poly.pdbx_seq_one_letter_code
_entity_poly.pdbx_strand_id
1 'polypeptide(L)'
;MRVAVINGAPMAGKDTFVQCCQLLLGSVRVWNVSTVDFVKEVAKYCGWNGIKDPASRRFLSQLKDSLTEWDDIPFKKVAQVVSNFQRECSRLEQLGVGDGIIFIHCREPKEIQRLKETFNAVTVLVRREVVEKYEQSNGADSGVFDYEYDVTIDNNGDIPELHAKACSFLSELGLE
;
A
#
# COMPACT_ATOMS: atom_id res chain seq x y z
N MET A 1 -0.84 -6.33 15.91
CA MET A 1 -0.60 -6.04 14.48
C MET A 1 -1.73 -5.18 13.91
N ARG A 2 -1.39 -4.16 13.12
CA ARG A 2 -2.33 -3.36 12.33
C ARG A 2 -2.12 -3.60 10.85
N VAL A 3 -3.19 -3.46 10.07
CA VAL A 3 -3.15 -3.52 8.61
C VAL A 3 -3.71 -2.22 8.05
N ALA A 4 -3.00 -1.60 7.11
CA ALA A 4 -3.45 -0.41 6.41
C ALA A 4 -3.43 -0.65 4.90
N VAL A 5 -4.53 -0.38 4.21
CA VAL A 5 -4.58 -0.35 2.75
C VAL A 5 -4.38 1.09 2.30
N ILE A 6 -3.28 1.34 1.59
CA ILE A 6 -2.88 2.69 1.20
C ILE A 6 -3.04 2.93 -0.29
N ASN A 7 -3.67 4.05 -0.66
CA ASN A 7 -3.85 4.50 -2.03
C ASN A 7 -3.55 6.01 -2.16
N GLY A 8 -3.57 6.50 -3.37
CA GLY A 8 -3.32 7.89 -3.75
C GLY A 8 -2.74 7.98 -5.16
N ALA A 9 -2.81 9.14 -5.77
CA ALA A 9 -2.24 9.40 -7.09
C ALA A 9 -0.76 9.00 -7.19
N PRO A 10 -0.22 8.68 -8.39
CA PRO A 10 1.21 8.55 -8.59
C PRO A 10 1.93 9.80 -8.06
N MET A 11 3.06 9.62 -7.38
CA MET A 11 3.85 10.70 -6.77
C MET A 11 3.14 11.51 -5.66
N ALA A 12 1.99 11.07 -5.16
CA ALA A 12 1.33 11.71 -4.00
C ALA A 12 2.12 11.57 -2.68
N GLY A 13 3.15 10.69 -2.64
CA GLY A 13 4.03 10.53 -1.48
C GLY A 13 3.68 9.34 -0.57
N LYS A 14 2.95 8.35 -1.07
CA LYS A 14 2.62 7.12 -0.32
C LYS A 14 3.84 6.44 0.28
N ASP A 15 4.87 6.22 -0.56
CA ASP A 15 6.10 5.56 -0.11
C ASP A 15 6.84 6.41 0.94
N THR A 16 6.83 7.74 0.78
CA THR A 16 7.43 8.67 1.75
C THR A 16 6.68 8.62 3.08
N PHE A 17 5.34 8.55 3.06
CA PHE A 17 4.54 8.40 4.27
C PHE A 17 4.87 7.09 5.01
N VAL A 18 4.97 5.97 4.27
CA VAL A 18 5.39 4.68 4.86
C VAL A 18 6.80 4.77 5.42
N GLN A 19 7.74 5.46 4.74
CA GLN A 19 9.09 5.69 5.26
C GLN A 19 9.08 6.52 6.56
N CYS A 20 8.21 7.53 6.68
CA CYS A 20 8.04 8.26 7.95
C CYS A 20 7.58 7.32 9.08
N CYS A 21 6.63 6.44 8.82
CA CYS A 21 6.22 5.42 9.80
C CYS A 21 7.37 4.46 10.17
N GLN A 22 8.22 4.07 9.19
CA GLN A 22 9.40 3.24 9.44
C GLN A 22 10.45 3.93 10.31
N LEU A 23 10.62 5.24 10.14
CA LEU A 23 11.54 6.03 10.97
C LEU A 23 11.05 6.14 12.42
N LEU A 24 9.74 6.18 12.64
CA LEU A 24 9.11 6.28 13.96
C LEU A 24 9.11 4.95 14.72
N LEU A 25 8.71 3.86 14.07
CA LEU A 25 8.53 2.55 14.72
C LEU A 25 9.73 1.60 14.53
N GLY A 26 10.66 1.91 13.64
CA GLY A 26 11.68 0.99 13.18
C GLY A 26 11.19 0.07 12.04
N SER A 27 12.10 -0.27 11.12
CA SER A 27 11.78 -1.03 9.91
C SER A 27 11.28 -2.45 10.16
N VAL A 28 11.60 -3.05 11.29
CA VAL A 28 11.12 -4.39 11.66
C VAL A 28 9.64 -4.40 12.01
N ARG A 29 9.08 -3.27 12.47
CA ARG A 29 7.67 -3.10 12.85
C ARG A 29 6.79 -2.56 11.72
N VAL A 30 7.37 -2.14 10.59
CA VAL A 30 6.62 -1.57 9.46
C VAL A 30 6.97 -2.30 8.18
N TRP A 31 6.02 -3.11 7.69
CA TRP A 31 6.16 -3.79 6.40
C TRP A 31 5.37 -3.06 5.32
N ASN A 32 5.79 -3.25 4.08
CA ASN A 32 5.21 -2.62 2.90
C ASN A 32 5.11 -3.64 1.77
N VAL A 33 3.92 -3.80 1.19
CA VAL A 33 3.64 -4.73 0.11
C VAL A 33 2.65 -4.10 -0.87
N SER A 34 2.71 -4.49 -2.14
CA SER A 34 1.72 -4.10 -3.15
C SER A 34 1.01 -5.32 -3.71
N THR A 35 -0.28 -5.19 -4.02
CA THR A 35 -1.07 -6.24 -4.68
C THR A 35 -0.49 -6.68 -6.03
N VAL A 36 0.41 -5.88 -6.61
CA VAL A 36 1.08 -6.18 -7.89
C VAL A 36 2.54 -6.64 -7.74
N ASP A 37 3.07 -6.80 -6.54
CA ASP A 37 4.49 -7.17 -6.39
C ASP A 37 4.77 -8.57 -6.92
N PHE A 38 3.94 -9.56 -6.57
CA PHE A 38 4.07 -10.91 -7.13
C PHE A 38 3.89 -10.94 -8.65
N VAL A 39 2.96 -10.13 -9.18
CA VAL A 39 2.77 -10.01 -10.64
C VAL A 39 4.05 -9.49 -11.31
N LYS A 40 4.73 -8.51 -10.71
CA LYS A 40 6.01 -8.00 -11.22
C LYS A 40 7.13 -9.05 -11.13
N GLU A 41 7.14 -9.88 -10.09
CA GLU A 41 8.09 -11.00 -9.98
C GLU A 41 7.89 -11.99 -11.12
N VAL A 42 6.67 -12.44 -11.36
CA VAL A 42 6.33 -13.33 -12.48
C VAL A 42 6.69 -12.68 -13.81
N ALA A 43 6.38 -11.40 -14.00
CA ALA A 43 6.70 -10.68 -15.22
C ALA A 43 8.23 -10.63 -15.49
N LYS A 44 9.05 -10.48 -14.45
CA LYS A 44 10.51 -10.54 -14.56
C LYS A 44 10.99 -11.92 -15.03
N TYR A 45 10.39 -13.02 -14.55
CA TYR A 45 10.67 -14.36 -15.06
C TYR A 45 10.29 -14.51 -16.53
N CYS A 46 9.28 -13.78 -17.00
CA CYS A 46 8.88 -13.72 -18.42
C CYS A 46 9.75 -12.75 -19.26
N GLY A 47 10.79 -12.15 -18.69
CA GLY A 47 11.72 -11.25 -19.39
C GLY A 47 11.39 -9.77 -19.31
N TRP A 48 10.43 -9.35 -18.48
CA TRP A 48 10.18 -7.92 -18.25
C TRP A 48 11.38 -7.25 -17.56
N ASN A 49 11.86 -6.18 -18.15
CA ASN A 49 13.08 -5.46 -17.72
C ASN A 49 12.83 -4.39 -16.64
N GLY A 50 11.59 -4.23 -16.15
CA GLY A 50 11.22 -3.22 -15.14
C GLY A 50 10.81 -1.86 -15.72
N ILE A 51 10.92 -1.64 -17.03
CA ILE A 51 10.49 -0.39 -17.67
C ILE A 51 8.97 -0.29 -17.66
N LYS A 52 8.44 0.89 -17.32
CA LYS A 52 6.99 1.15 -17.19
C LYS A 52 6.44 1.89 -18.41
N ASP A 53 6.73 1.39 -19.61
CA ASP A 53 6.14 1.88 -20.85
C ASP A 53 4.68 1.40 -21.03
N PRO A 54 3.91 1.91 -22.01
CA PRO A 54 2.52 1.51 -22.24
C PRO A 54 2.35 0.02 -22.55
N ALA A 55 3.33 -0.62 -23.23
CA ALA A 55 3.28 -2.05 -23.54
C ALA A 55 3.45 -2.89 -22.27
N SER A 56 4.45 -2.54 -21.45
CA SER A 56 4.69 -3.17 -20.15
C SER A 56 3.50 -3.01 -19.19
N ARG A 57 2.85 -1.85 -19.17
CA ARG A 57 1.66 -1.63 -18.34
C ARG A 57 0.51 -2.55 -18.75
N ARG A 58 0.24 -2.69 -20.06
CA ARG A 58 -0.77 -3.64 -20.58
C ARG A 58 -0.43 -5.08 -20.24
N PHE A 59 0.83 -5.48 -20.43
CA PHE A 59 1.31 -6.82 -20.09
C PHE A 59 1.10 -7.12 -18.59
N LEU A 60 1.50 -6.22 -17.70
CA LEU A 60 1.32 -6.41 -16.25
C LEU A 60 -0.16 -6.46 -15.84
N SER A 61 -1.03 -5.67 -16.48
CA SER A 61 -2.48 -5.73 -16.25
C SER A 61 -3.04 -7.09 -16.66
N GLN A 62 -2.79 -7.52 -17.90
CA GLN A 62 -3.25 -8.80 -18.41
C GLN A 62 -2.72 -9.99 -17.59
N LEU A 63 -1.46 -9.93 -17.16
CA LEU A 63 -0.87 -10.95 -16.29
C LEU A 63 -1.57 -10.99 -14.93
N LYS A 64 -1.85 -9.83 -14.33
CA LYS A 64 -2.61 -9.74 -13.09
C LYS A 64 -3.99 -10.38 -13.25
N ASP A 65 -4.71 -10.00 -14.31
CA ASP A 65 -6.06 -10.50 -14.58
C ASP A 65 -6.06 -12.03 -14.74
N SER A 66 -5.13 -12.56 -15.53
CA SER A 66 -4.98 -14.01 -15.75
C SER A 66 -4.64 -14.78 -14.46
N LEU A 67 -3.74 -14.25 -13.63
CA LEU A 67 -3.39 -14.84 -12.34
C LEU A 67 -4.54 -14.77 -11.32
N THR A 68 -5.35 -13.72 -11.41
CA THR A 68 -6.54 -13.55 -10.57
C THR A 68 -7.64 -14.53 -10.99
N GLU A 69 -7.92 -14.64 -12.29
CA GLU A 69 -8.92 -15.55 -12.83
C GLU A 69 -8.54 -17.02 -12.59
N TRP A 70 -7.26 -17.36 -12.71
CA TRP A 70 -6.78 -18.72 -12.51
C TRP A 70 -7.00 -19.25 -11.10
N ASP A 71 -6.54 -18.53 -10.09
CA ASP A 71 -6.60 -19.00 -8.69
C ASP A 71 -6.44 -17.85 -7.67
N ASP A 72 -6.84 -16.63 -8.03
CA ASP A 72 -6.74 -15.47 -7.15
C ASP A 72 -5.32 -15.27 -6.55
N ILE A 73 -4.32 -15.60 -7.33
CA ILE A 73 -2.91 -15.66 -6.90
C ILE A 73 -2.42 -14.33 -6.29
N PRO A 74 -2.68 -13.15 -6.90
CA PRO A 74 -2.20 -11.88 -6.34
C PRO A 74 -2.71 -11.65 -4.91
N PHE A 75 -4.00 -11.90 -4.66
CA PHE A 75 -4.59 -11.76 -3.33
C PHE A 75 -4.01 -12.79 -2.34
N LYS A 76 -3.93 -14.05 -2.73
CA LYS A 76 -3.34 -15.12 -1.89
C LYS A 76 -1.90 -14.80 -1.48
N LYS A 77 -1.13 -14.16 -2.37
CA LYS A 77 0.25 -13.73 -2.06
C LYS A 77 0.29 -12.60 -1.04
N VAL A 78 -0.58 -11.60 -1.16
CA VAL A 78 -0.74 -10.56 -0.13
C VAL A 78 -1.14 -11.19 1.21
N ALA A 79 -2.13 -12.09 1.22
CA ALA A 79 -2.58 -12.77 2.43
C ALA A 79 -1.44 -13.57 3.10
N GLN A 80 -0.59 -14.22 2.31
CA GLN A 80 0.60 -14.90 2.82
C GLN A 80 1.59 -13.95 3.49
N VAL A 81 1.83 -12.76 2.90
CA VAL A 81 2.71 -11.73 3.48
C VAL A 81 2.12 -11.20 4.78
N VAL A 82 0.82 -10.91 4.83
CA VAL A 82 0.11 -10.48 6.05
C VAL A 82 0.24 -11.55 7.16
N SER A 83 0.04 -12.83 6.84
CA SER A 83 0.21 -13.93 7.79
C SER A 83 1.65 -14.05 8.31
N ASN A 84 2.64 -13.84 7.43
CA ASN A 84 4.05 -13.83 7.83
C ASN A 84 4.34 -12.67 8.78
N PHE A 85 3.82 -11.48 8.48
CA PHE A 85 3.96 -10.30 9.33
C PHE A 85 3.30 -10.49 10.69
N GLN A 86 2.13 -11.12 10.74
CA GLN A 86 1.45 -11.45 12.00
C GLN A 86 2.32 -12.33 12.90
N ARG A 87 2.98 -13.35 12.32
CA ARG A 87 3.91 -14.20 13.07
C ARG A 87 5.12 -13.42 13.58
N GLU A 88 5.63 -12.52 12.77
CA GLU A 88 6.74 -11.64 13.17
C GLU A 88 6.33 -10.69 14.30
N CYS A 89 5.16 -10.05 14.24
CA CYS A 89 4.63 -9.23 15.32
C CYS A 89 4.51 -10.01 16.63
N SER A 90 3.98 -11.25 16.58
CA SER A 90 3.91 -12.10 17.78
C SER A 90 5.29 -12.39 18.37
N ARG A 91 6.31 -12.58 17.52
CA ARG A 91 7.70 -12.76 17.97
C ARG A 91 8.26 -11.48 18.60
N LEU A 92 8.02 -10.32 17.98
CA LEU A 92 8.47 -9.02 18.47
C LEU A 92 7.82 -8.67 19.81
N GLU A 93 6.54 -8.98 19.98
CA GLU A 93 5.82 -8.80 21.23
C GLU A 93 6.43 -9.60 22.38
N GLN A 94 6.79 -10.89 22.13
CA GLN A 94 7.50 -11.73 23.10
C GLN A 94 8.87 -11.17 23.49
N LEU A 95 9.50 -10.40 22.60
CA LEU A 95 10.78 -9.71 22.86
C LEU A 95 10.62 -8.33 23.50
N GLY A 96 9.38 -7.90 23.78
CA GLY A 96 9.09 -6.57 24.33
C GLY A 96 9.29 -5.40 23.35
N VAL A 97 9.38 -5.67 22.04
CA VAL A 97 9.58 -4.63 21.01
C VAL A 97 8.30 -3.88 20.69
N GLY A 98 7.15 -4.52 20.90
CA GLY A 98 5.83 -3.96 20.63
C GLY A 98 5.24 -4.38 19.28
N ASP A 99 4.05 -3.87 19.00
CA ASP A 99 3.24 -4.23 17.82
C ASP A 99 3.69 -3.47 16.56
N GLY A 100 3.23 -3.89 15.39
CA GLY A 100 3.62 -3.30 14.12
C GLY A 100 2.46 -3.10 13.14
N ILE A 101 2.75 -2.48 12.00
CA ILE A 101 1.83 -2.18 10.92
C ILE A 101 2.35 -2.69 9.57
N ILE A 102 1.46 -3.27 8.77
CA ILE A 102 1.74 -3.58 7.37
C ILE A 102 0.89 -2.69 6.47
N PHE A 103 1.54 -2.02 5.52
CA PHE A 103 0.89 -1.25 4.46
C PHE A 103 0.73 -2.11 3.22
N ILE A 104 -0.49 -2.12 2.66
CA ILE A 104 -0.83 -2.81 1.42
C ILE A 104 -1.19 -1.75 0.38
N HIS A 105 -0.33 -1.55 -0.63
CA HIS A 105 -0.63 -0.66 -1.74
C HIS A 105 -1.65 -1.30 -2.67
N CYS A 106 -2.83 -0.69 -2.78
CA CYS A 106 -3.90 -1.13 -3.66
C CYS A 106 -4.59 0.07 -4.31
N ARG A 107 -4.99 -0.05 -5.59
CA ARG A 107 -5.63 1.03 -6.34
C ARG A 107 -7.11 0.78 -6.65
N GLU A 108 -7.50 -0.46 -6.78
CA GLU A 108 -8.83 -0.85 -7.25
C GLU A 108 -9.83 -0.83 -6.10
N PRO A 109 -10.92 -0.03 -6.17
CA PRO A 109 -11.90 0.10 -5.09
C PRO A 109 -12.45 -1.23 -4.57
N LYS A 110 -12.77 -2.16 -5.47
CA LYS A 110 -13.27 -3.50 -5.09
C LYS A 110 -12.24 -4.30 -4.30
N GLU A 111 -10.97 -4.21 -4.69
CA GLU A 111 -9.87 -4.92 -4.02
C GLU A 111 -9.53 -4.25 -2.68
N ILE A 112 -9.59 -2.91 -2.59
CA ILE A 112 -9.47 -2.16 -1.34
C ILE A 112 -10.52 -2.62 -0.34
N GLN A 113 -11.79 -2.68 -0.75
CA GLN A 113 -12.90 -3.13 0.09
C GLN A 113 -12.68 -4.57 0.57
N ARG A 114 -12.29 -5.47 -0.32
CA ARG A 114 -11.99 -6.85 0.00
C ARG A 114 -10.86 -6.99 1.03
N LEU A 115 -9.77 -6.23 0.85
CA LEU A 115 -8.64 -6.22 1.79
C LEU A 115 -9.05 -5.66 3.15
N LYS A 116 -9.87 -4.58 3.16
CA LYS A 116 -10.44 -4.00 4.38
C LYS A 116 -11.23 -5.03 5.18
N GLU A 117 -12.15 -5.73 4.51
CA GLU A 117 -13.00 -6.73 5.16
C GLU A 117 -12.23 -7.96 5.62
N THR A 118 -11.30 -8.45 4.79
CA THR A 118 -10.53 -9.67 5.10
C THR A 118 -9.57 -9.49 6.27
N PHE A 119 -8.91 -8.33 6.35
CA PHE A 119 -7.84 -8.10 7.32
C PHE A 119 -8.22 -7.10 8.42
N ASN A 120 -9.47 -6.64 8.46
CA ASN A 120 -9.92 -5.54 9.33
C ASN A 120 -8.97 -4.34 9.22
N ALA A 121 -8.66 -3.97 7.96
CA ALA A 121 -7.67 -2.95 7.66
C ALA A 121 -8.27 -1.55 7.71
N VAL A 122 -7.47 -0.56 8.13
CA VAL A 122 -7.77 0.86 7.93
C VAL A 122 -7.40 1.25 6.49
N THR A 123 -8.26 2.00 5.82
CA THR A 123 -8.00 2.49 4.47
C THR A 123 -7.49 3.92 4.49
N VAL A 124 -6.38 4.18 3.80
CA VAL A 124 -5.66 5.45 3.83
C VAL A 124 -5.51 6.02 2.44
N LEU A 125 -5.96 7.26 2.24
CA LEU A 125 -5.72 8.04 1.02
C LEU A 125 -4.62 9.06 1.28
N VAL A 126 -3.53 8.99 0.52
CA VAL A 126 -2.51 10.06 0.51
C VAL A 126 -2.79 10.99 -0.64
N ARG A 127 -3.01 12.27 -0.34
CA ARG A 127 -3.36 13.32 -1.29
C ARG A 127 -2.23 14.33 -1.47
N ARG A 128 -2.05 14.79 -2.71
CA ARG A 128 -1.16 15.89 -3.04
C ARG A 128 -1.74 16.69 -4.21
N GLU A 129 -2.23 17.88 -3.94
CA GLU A 129 -2.95 18.70 -4.91
C GLU A 129 -2.18 18.96 -6.21
N VAL A 130 -0.88 19.17 -6.11
CA VAL A 130 -0.04 19.45 -7.29
C VAL A 130 -0.08 18.29 -8.29
N VAL A 131 -0.05 17.03 -7.82
CA VAL A 131 -0.09 15.86 -8.72
C VAL A 131 -1.50 15.52 -9.16
N GLU A 132 -2.51 15.76 -8.31
CA GLU A 132 -3.91 15.53 -8.66
C GLU A 132 -4.38 16.41 -9.83
N LYS A 133 -3.92 17.65 -9.89
CA LYS A 133 -4.21 18.57 -11.00
C LYS A 133 -3.65 18.10 -12.35
N TYR A 134 -2.49 17.43 -12.35
CA TYR A 134 -1.90 16.86 -13.57
C TYR A 134 -2.61 15.58 -14.02
N GLU A 135 -3.13 14.77 -13.10
CA GLU A 135 -3.78 13.51 -13.43
C GLU A 135 -5.22 13.65 -13.91
N GLN A 136 -5.96 14.65 -13.42
CA GLN A 136 -7.29 14.99 -13.95
C GLN A 136 -7.26 15.27 -15.46
N SER A 137 -6.10 15.69 -15.98
CA SER A 137 -5.91 15.91 -17.42
C SER A 137 -5.62 14.62 -18.23
N ASN A 138 -5.24 13.51 -17.58
CA ASN A 138 -4.75 12.30 -18.26
C ASN A 138 -5.64 11.04 -18.08
N GLY A 139 -6.73 11.10 -17.31
CA GLY A 139 -7.77 10.06 -17.22
C GLY A 139 -7.34 8.67 -16.71
N ALA A 140 -6.07 8.48 -16.36
CA ALA A 140 -5.51 7.14 -16.13
C ALA A 140 -5.70 6.57 -14.71
N ASP A 141 -6.03 7.40 -13.73
CA ASP A 141 -6.19 7.01 -12.32
C ASP A 141 -7.47 7.58 -11.66
N SER A 142 -8.53 7.79 -12.44
CA SER A 142 -9.82 8.33 -11.96
C SER A 142 -10.41 7.55 -10.78
N GLY A 143 -10.18 6.24 -10.70
CA GLY A 143 -10.71 5.37 -9.65
C GLY A 143 -10.09 5.55 -8.25
N VAL A 144 -9.00 6.33 -8.11
CA VAL A 144 -8.37 6.57 -6.80
C VAL A 144 -9.31 7.30 -5.84
N PHE A 145 -10.15 8.18 -6.35
CA PHE A 145 -11.08 9.00 -5.56
C PHE A 145 -12.50 8.42 -5.49
N ASP A 146 -12.75 7.28 -6.14
CA ASP A 146 -14.07 6.62 -6.18
C ASP A 146 -14.32 5.71 -4.97
N TYR A 147 -13.42 5.74 -3.98
CA TYR A 147 -13.52 4.96 -2.75
C TYR A 147 -13.57 5.88 -1.51
N GLU A 148 -14.42 5.55 -0.54
CA GLU A 148 -14.50 6.28 0.73
C GLU A 148 -13.47 5.72 1.72
N TYR A 149 -12.41 6.47 1.97
CA TYR A 149 -11.30 6.06 2.84
C TYR A 149 -11.59 6.44 4.30
N ASP A 150 -11.10 5.61 5.23
CA ASP A 150 -11.22 5.87 6.67
C ASP A 150 -10.34 7.07 7.09
N VAL A 151 -9.17 7.23 6.46
CA VAL A 151 -8.20 8.28 6.77
C VAL A 151 -7.69 8.95 5.49
N THR A 152 -7.59 10.26 5.50
CA THR A 152 -6.94 11.03 4.43
C THR A 152 -5.72 11.75 4.96
N ILE A 153 -4.56 11.51 4.34
CA ILE A 153 -3.28 12.16 4.64
C ILE A 153 -3.01 13.20 3.56
N ASP A 154 -3.14 14.45 3.92
CA ASP A 154 -2.79 15.59 3.05
C ASP A 154 -1.28 15.80 3.05
N ASN A 155 -0.63 15.66 1.90
CA ASN A 155 0.81 15.79 1.68
C ASN A 155 1.15 17.01 0.80
N ASN A 156 0.53 18.15 1.08
CA ASN A 156 0.84 19.42 0.39
C ASN A 156 2.01 20.20 1.03
N GLY A 157 2.39 19.83 2.24
CA GLY A 157 3.49 20.44 2.99
C GLY A 157 4.87 19.83 2.73
N ASP A 158 5.76 20.05 3.66
CA ASP A 158 7.13 19.52 3.64
C ASP A 158 7.24 18.14 4.33
N ILE A 159 8.46 17.57 4.35
CA ILE A 159 8.72 16.27 4.99
C ILE A 159 8.48 16.29 6.51
N PRO A 160 8.89 17.31 7.28
CA PRO A 160 8.55 17.45 8.70
C PRO A 160 7.03 17.39 8.97
N GLU A 161 6.22 18.07 8.17
CA GLU A 161 4.75 18.00 8.30
C GLU A 161 4.21 16.60 8.01
N LEU A 162 4.71 15.93 6.98
CA LEU A 162 4.32 14.56 6.67
C LEU A 162 4.73 13.60 7.80
N HIS A 163 5.89 13.81 8.39
CA HIS A 163 6.37 13.03 9.54
C HIS A 163 5.47 13.23 10.78
N ALA A 164 5.03 14.46 11.05
CA ALA A 164 4.08 14.75 12.13
C ALA A 164 2.72 14.03 11.90
N LYS A 165 2.23 14.02 10.64
CA LYS A 165 1.01 13.29 10.27
C LYS A 165 1.18 11.77 10.42
N ALA A 166 2.35 11.23 10.10
CA ALA A 166 2.65 9.82 10.34
C ALA A 166 2.66 9.48 11.84
N CYS A 167 3.21 10.37 12.68
CA CYS A 167 3.19 10.22 14.14
C CYS A 167 1.74 10.17 14.66
N SER A 168 0.91 11.13 14.27
CA SER A 168 -0.51 11.18 14.67
C SER A 168 -1.28 9.93 14.22
N PHE A 169 -1.08 9.50 12.98
CA PHE A 169 -1.70 8.30 12.42
C PHE A 169 -1.33 7.04 13.21
N LEU A 170 -0.06 6.86 13.54
CA LEU A 170 0.39 5.71 14.33
C LEU A 170 -0.16 5.73 15.75
N SER A 171 -0.20 6.90 16.38
CA SER A 171 -0.76 7.08 17.72
C SER A 171 -2.26 6.76 17.77
N GLU A 172 -3.05 7.19 16.75
CA GLU A 172 -4.47 6.84 16.64
C GLU A 172 -4.70 5.31 16.50
N LEU A 173 -3.73 4.60 15.93
CA LEU A 173 -3.76 3.14 15.84
C LEU A 173 -3.23 2.43 17.09
N GLY A 174 -2.76 3.20 18.11
CA GLY A 174 -2.16 2.66 19.32
C GLY A 174 -0.78 2.04 19.08
N LEU A 175 -0.02 2.59 18.13
CA LEU A 175 1.36 2.19 17.81
C LEU A 175 2.33 3.31 18.26
N GLU A 176 3.17 2.99 19.26
CA GLU A 176 4.18 3.87 19.80
C GLU A 176 5.57 3.21 19.76
#